data_04fca7431747296b078f5eb66a668b33
#
_entry.id   04fca7431747296b078f5eb66a668b33
#
_cell.length_a   1.000
_cell.length_b   1.000
_cell.length_c   1.000
_cell.angle_alpha   90.00
_cell.angle_beta   90.00
_cell.angle_gamma   90.00
#
_symmetry.space_group_name_H-M   'P 1'
#
loop_
_entity.id
_entity.type
_entity.pdbx_description
1 polymer ?
#
loop_
_entity_poly.entity_id
_entity_poly.type
_entity_poly.pdbx_seq_one_letter_code
_entity_poly.pdbx_strand_id
1 'polypeptide(L)'
;MKRHVLLLVFGVLVLVGCASSPEPDHSSRYTLSQDRAPSGNFDASGLADATPRFEEPRRAGNKSPYQVWGKEYHVLGSNDGYVQRGTASWYGEKFHGHKTSNGEVFDMYEMSAAHKSLRIPGYARVTNLDNGRSVVVRVNDRGPFHGDRLIDLSYAAAKKLGYQGRGTARVEVAAITVNRDGSMTLAGKPFPESGAPVDAERLKDPGPGSEALFVQLGAFSQ
;
A
#
# COMPACT_ATOMS: atom_id res chain seq x y z
N MET A 1 69.84 -16.24 -42.99
CA MET A 1 69.56 -15.81 -41.61
C MET A 1 68.19 -15.10 -41.63
N LYS A 2 67.09 -15.73 -41.24
CA LYS A 2 65.73 -15.17 -41.22
C LYS A 2 65.33 -14.93 -39.78
N ARG A 3 65.16 -13.64 -39.40
CA ARG A 3 64.70 -13.21 -38.06
C ARG A 3 63.19 -13.27 -38.05
N HIS A 4 62.63 -14.17 -37.25
CA HIS A 4 61.18 -14.19 -36.93
C HIS A 4 60.91 -13.14 -35.83
N VAL A 5 60.10 -12.14 -36.17
CA VAL A 5 59.55 -11.18 -35.23
C VAL A 5 58.22 -11.74 -34.74
N LEU A 6 58.17 -12.15 -33.47
CA LEU A 6 56.98 -12.62 -32.77
C LEU A 6 56.21 -11.41 -32.24
N LEU A 7 55.07 -11.09 -32.88
CA LEU A 7 54.15 -10.06 -32.41
C LEU A 7 53.23 -10.62 -31.33
N LEU A 8 53.48 -10.26 -30.08
CA LEU A 8 52.60 -10.52 -28.92
C LEU A 8 51.45 -9.49 -28.94
N VAL A 9 50.27 -9.94 -29.36
CA VAL A 9 49.03 -9.14 -29.22
C VAL A 9 48.49 -9.33 -27.79
N PHE A 10 48.65 -8.29 -26.98
CA PHE A 10 48.10 -8.24 -25.63
C PHE A 10 46.61 -7.80 -25.72
N GLY A 11 45.70 -8.78 -25.66
CA GLY A 11 44.25 -8.53 -25.61
C GLY A 11 43.87 -7.96 -24.25
N VAL A 12 43.62 -6.65 -24.18
CA VAL A 12 43.02 -6.03 -22.98
C VAL A 12 41.53 -6.37 -22.93
N LEU A 13 41.19 -7.30 -22.06
CA LEU A 13 39.79 -7.62 -21.72
C LEU A 13 39.24 -6.48 -20.85
N VAL A 14 38.48 -5.57 -21.44
CA VAL A 14 37.74 -4.54 -20.69
C VAL A 14 36.51 -5.20 -20.07
N LEU A 15 36.58 -5.55 -18.80
CA LEU A 15 35.43 -5.93 -17.99
C LEU A 15 34.57 -4.69 -17.73
N VAL A 16 33.54 -4.49 -18.55
CA VAL A 16 32.48 -3.54 -18.26
C VAL A 16 31.68 -4.09 -17.10
N GLY A 17 32.07 -3.78 -15.89
CA GLY A 17 31.27 -4.02 -14.69
C GLY A 17 30.01 -3.15 -14.77
N CYS A 18 28.83 -3.75 -14.81
CA CYS A 18 27.58 -3.05 -14.53
C CYS A 18 27.63 -2.55 -13.09
N ALA A 19 28.09 -1.32 -12.88
CA ALA A 19 27.93 -0.64 -11.61
C ALA A 19 26.44 -0.31 -11.50
N SER A 20 25.69 -1.14 -10.73
CA SER A 20 24.39 -0.75 -10.25
C SER A 20 24.57 0.48 -9.37
N SER A 21 24.04 1.61 -9.81
CA SER A 21 24.01 2.82 -9.00
C SER A 21 23.35 2.49 -7.66
N PRO A 22 23.94 2.83 -6.52
CA PRO A 22 23.27 2.62 -5.24
C PRO A 22 21.95 3.38 -5.26
N GLU A 23 20.87 2.70 -4.86
CA GLU A 23 19.57 3.35 -4.69
C GLU A 23 19.72 4.53 -3.72
N PRO A 24 19.07 5.67 -3.98
CA PRO A 24 19.19 6.81 -3.11
C PRO A 24 18.70 6.46 -1.71
N ASP A 25 19.56 6.62 -0.73
CA ASP A 25 19.21 6.49 0.68
C ASP A 25 18.29 7.64 1.09
N HIS A 26 17.02 7.35 1.23
CA HIS A 26 16.01 8.31 1.67
C HIS A 26 15.93 8.43 3.21
N SER A 27 16.81 7.76 3.96
CA SER A 27 16.80 7.80 5.44
C SER A 27 17.01 9.22 5.98
N SER A 28 17.82 10.02 5.28
CA SER A 28 18.05 11.45 5.62
C SER A 28 16.82 12.36 5.44
N ARG A 29 15.77 11.89 4.76
CA ARG A 29 14.52 12.62 4.56
C ARG A 29 13.71 12.75 5.85
N TYR A 30 13.90 11.84 6.79
CA TYR A 30 13.10 11.75 8.00
C TYR A 30 13.93 12.09 9.22
N THR A 31 13.40 12.92 10.12
CA THR A 31 14.06 13.30 11.37
C THR A 31 14.04 12.18 12.42
N LEU A 32 13.04 11.28 12.33
CA LEU A 32 12.90 10.15 13.23
C LEU A 32 13.46 8.88 12.57
N SER A 33 14.30 8.14 13.31
CA SER A 33 14.81 6.83 12.85
C SER A 33 13.71 5.77 12.82
N GLN A 34 12.79 5.78 13.79
CA GLN A 34 11.65 4.87 13.89
C GLN A 34 10.34 5.64 13.92
N ASP A 35 9.29 5.02 13.38
CA ASP A 35 7.95 5.59 13.43
C ASP A 35 7.31 5.37 14.81
N ARG A 36 6.46 6.30 15.23
CA ARG A 36 5.78 6.25 16.51
C ARG A 36 4.43 6.98 16.48
N ALA A 37 3.62 6.71 17.49
CA ALA A 37 2.43 7.48 17.77
C ALA A 37 2.80 8.90 18.23
N PRO A 38 1.94 9.90 17.96
CA PRO A 38 2.14 11.25 18.51
C PRO A 38 2.07 11.23 20.03
N SER A 39 2.72 12.22 20.64
CA SER A 39 2.56 12.48 22.06
C SER A 39 1.16 13.04 22.34
N GLY A 40 0.55 12.60 23.43
CA GLY A 40 -0.80 13.03 23.83
C GLY A 40 -1.90 12.04 23.49
N ASN A 41 -3.11 12.37 23.89
CA ASN A 41 -4.28 11.50 23.70
C ASN A 41 -5.16 12.07 22.58
N PHE A 42 -5.01 11.55 21.38
CA PHE A 42 -5.89 11.89 20.25
C PHE A 42 -7.13 11.00 20.28
N ASP A 43 -8.31 11.60 20.28
CA ASP A 43 -9.58 10.88 20.18
C ASP A 43 -10.03 10.81 18.72
N ALA A 44 -10.10 9.60 18.18
CA ALA A 44 -10.55 9.34 16.81
C ALA A 44 -12.04 8.96 16.74
N SER A 45 -12.77 8.90 17.86
CA SER A 45 -14.16 8.40 17.90
C SER A 45 -15.13 9.27 17.10
N GLY A 46 -14.94 10.59 17.16
CA GLY A 46 -15.75 11.57 16.42
C GLY A 46 -15.24 11.88 15.01
N LEU A 47 -14.13 11.30 14.59
CA LEU A 47 -13.57 11.59 13.27
C LEU A 47 -14.46 10.98 12.17
N ALA A 48 -14.88 11.81 11.20
CA ALA A 48 -15.60 11.32 10.03
C ALA A 48 -14.69 10.46 9.15
N ASP A 49 -15.26 9.45 8.49
CA ASP A 49 -14.57 8.69 7.47
C ASP A 49 -14.24 9.56 6.24
N ALA A 50 -13.30 9.12 5.43
CA ALA A 50 -13.06 9.77 4.14
C ALA A 50 -14.34 9.71 3.29
N THR A 51 -14.73 10.84 2.70
CA THR A 51 -15.89 10.92 1.81
C THR A 51 -15.46 10.58 0.39
N PRO A 52 -15.88 9.43 -0.17
CA PRO A 52 -15.55 9.06 -1.54
C PRO A 52 -16.13 10.08 -2.53
N ARG A 53 -15.29 10.49 -3.49
CA ARG A 53 -15.67 11.36 -4.59
C ARG A 53 -14.90 10.95 -5.85
N PHE A 54 -15.39 11.33 -7.01
CA PHE A 54 -14.63 11.15 -8.23
C PHE A 54 -13.33 11.97 -8.17
N GLU A 55 -12.21 11.31 -8.41
CA GLU A 55 -10.92 11.96 -8.55
C GLU A 55 -10.22 11.42 -9.80
N GLU A 56 -9.72 12.33 -10.63
CA GLU A 56 -8.92 11.92 -11.80
C GLU A 56 -7.64 11.23 -11.33
N PRO A 57 -7.31 10.06 -11.90
CA PRO A 57 -6.06 9.39 -11.59
C PRO A 57 -4.87 10.29 -11.95
N ARG A 58 -4.01 10.57 -11.00
CA ARG A 58 -2.79 11.35 -11.22
C ARG A 58 -1.69 10.46 -11.79
N ARG A 59 -0.78 11.04 -12.58
CA ARG A 59 0.42 10.32 -13.03
C ARG A 59 1.35 10.01 -11.86
N ALA A 60 1.48 10.95 -10.91
CA ALA A 60 2.26 10.77 -9.70
C ALA A 60 1.73 9.59 -8.88
N GLY A 61 2.63 8.70 -8.48
CA GLY A 61 2.33 7.49 -7.73
C GLY A 61 1.69 6.35 -8.53
N ASN A 62 1.29 6.54 -9.81
CA ASN A 62 0.66 5.51 -10.64
C ASN A 62 1.55 4.97 -11.78
N LYS A 63 2.86 5.26 -11.74
CA LYS A 63 3.80 4.60 -12.66
C LYS A 63 3.76 3.09 -12.43
N SER A 64 3.68 2.31 -13.50
CA SER A 64 3.68 0.84 -13.44
C SER A 64 4.51 0.27 -14.59
N PRO A 65 5.41 -0.68 -14.34
CA PRO A 65 5.86 -1.10 -13.02
C PRO A 65 6.67 -0.01 -12.29
N TYR A 66 6.85 -0.18 -10.98
CA TYR A 66 7.77 0.64 -10.18
C TYR A 66 8.59 -0.26 -9.25
N GLN A 67 9.77 0.20 -8.83
CA GLN A 67 10.68 -0.57 -7.98
C GLN A 67 10.93 0.14 -6.65
N VAL A 68 11.01 -0.64 -5.58
CA VAL A 68 11.45 -0.21 -4.25
C VAL A 68 12.35 -1.30 -3.68
N TRP A 69 13.57 -0.93 -3.29
CA TRP A 69 14.60 -1.85 -2.77
C TRP A 69 14.81 -3.09 -3.64
N GLY A 70 14.90 -2.89 -4.96
CA GLY A 70 15.11 -3.97 -5.93
C GLY A 70 13.89 -4.86 -6.19
N LYS A 71 12.80 -4.71 -5.46
CA LYS A 71 11.55 -5.45 -5.70
C LYS A 71 10.62 -4.66 -6.61
N GLU A 72 10.09 -5.33 -7.63
CA GLU A 72 9.13 -4.74 -8.56
C GLU A 72 7.69 -4.89 -8.08
N TYR A 73 6.91 -3.84 -8.31
CA TYR A 73 5.49 -3.73 -7.98
C TYR A 73 4.70 -3.21 -9.16
N HIS A 74 3.44 -3.65 -9.26
CA HIS A 74 2.52 -3.26 -10.33
C HIS A 74 1.31 -2.51 -9.75
N VAL A 75 0.94 -1.42 -10.43
CA VAL A 75 -0.31 -0.71 -10.16
C VAL A 75 -1.42 -1.34 -11.00
N LEU A 76 -2.58 -1.54 -10.41
CA LEU A 76 -3.75 -2.10 -11.08
C LEU A 76 -4.23 -1.19 -12.23
N GLY A 77 -4.77 -1.78 -13.28
CA GLY A 77 -5.43 -1.05 -14.36
C GLY A 77 -6.72 -0.35 -13.91
N SER A 78 -7.41 -0.92 -12.91
CA SER A 78 -8.60 -0.39 -12.26
C SER A 78 -8.64 -0.83 -10.81
N ASN A 79 -9.29 -0.06 -9.94
CA ASN A 79 -9.59 -0.46 -8.56
C ASN A 79 -10.93 -1.21 -8.46
N ASP A 80 -11.73 -1.20 -9.54
CA ASP A 80 -13.05 -1.81 -9.52
C ASP A 80 -12.96 -3.31 -9.27
N GLY A 81 -13.83 -3.82 -8.42
CA GLY A 81 -13.85 -5.22 -8.02
C GLY A 81 -12.75 -5.64 -7.04
N TYR A 82 -11.80 -4.77 -6.67
CA TYR A 82 -10.72 -5.15 -5.78
C TYR A 82 -11.20 -5.47 -4.37
N VAL A 83 -10.92 -6.68 -3.91
CA VAL A 83 -11.07 -7.14 -2.51
C VAL A 83 -9.90 -8.02 -2.17
N GLN A 84 -9.25 -7.76 -1.03
CA GLN A 84 -8.18 -8.62 -0.54
C GLN A 84 -8.15 -8.63 0.99
N ARG A 85 -7.83 -9.79 1.58
CA ARG A 85 -7.56 -9.95 3.00
C ARG A 85 -6.06 -10.01 3.24
N GLY A 86 -5.62 -9.42 4.35
CA GLY A 86 -4.20 -9.40 4.70
C GLY A 86 -3.96 -8.67 6.01
N THR A 87 -2.70 -8.38 6.27
CA THR A 87 -2.28 -7.66 7.47
C THR A 87 -2.20 -6.15 7.19
N ALA A 88 -2.84 -5.36 8.04
CA ALA A 88 -2.66 -3.92 8.11
C ALA A 88 -1.65 -3.54 9.19
N SER A 89 -0.92 -2.46 8.97
CA SER A 89 -0.17 -1.71 9.97
C SER A 89 -0.59 -0.24 9.88
N TRP A 90 0.14 0.65 10.53
CA TRP A 90 -0.11 2.08 10.46
C TRP A 90 1.19 2.86 10.45
N TYR A 91 1.13 4.11 9.97
CA TYR A 91 2.24 5.04 9.92
C TYR A 91 1.83 6.38 10.57
N GLY A 92 2.79 7.02 11.25
CA GLY A 92 2.50 8.13 12.17
C GLY A 92 3.49 9.28 12.08
N GLU A 93 4.08 9.64 13.21
CA GLU A 93 4.83 10.89 13.40
C GLU A 93 6.04 11.01 12.47
N LYS A 94 6.74 9.90 12.18
CA LYS A 94 7.89 9.90 11.27
C LYS A 94 7.57 10.45 9.90
N PHE A 95 6.39 10.17 9.39
CA PHE A 95 5.96 10.50 8.03
C PHE A 95 5.08 11.75 7.96
N HIS A 96 4.59 12.23 9.11
CA HIS A 96 3.73 13.41 9.20
C HIS A 96 4.41 14.64 8.59
N GLY A 97 3.69 15.38 7.75
CA GLY A 97 4.20 16.56 7.04
C GLY A 97 5.05 16.26 5.79
N HIS A 98 5.38 14.98 5.53
CA HIS A 98 6.12 14.58 4.32
C HIS A 98 5.19 14.29 3.14
N LYS A 99 5.73 14.40 1.93
CA LYS A 99 4.96 14.12 0.70
C LYS A 99 4.74 12.62 0.51
N THR A 100 3.49 12.28 0.23
CA THR A 100 3.08 10.95 -0.25
C THR A 100 3.47 10.73 -1.71
N SER A 101 3.32 9.51 -2.20
CA SER A 101 3.68 9.13 -3.58
C SER A 101 2.86 9.87 -4.65
N ASN A 102 1.65 10.33 -4.33
CA ASN A 102 0.85 11.14 -5.25
C ASN A 102 1.12 12.65 -5.13
N GLY A 103 2.08 13.06 -4.24
CA GLY A 103 2.55 14.43 -4.07
C GLY A 103 1.80 15.26 -3.03
N GLU A 104 0.83 14.69 -2.35
CA GLU A 104 0.12 15.33 -1.23
C GLU A 104 0.98 15.33 0.04
N VAL A 105 0.63 16.14 1.03
CA VAL A 105 1.26 16.09 2.36
C VAL A 105 0.53 15.05 3.20
N PHE A 106 1.27 14.14 3.81
CA PHE A 106 0.70 13.16 4.72
C PHE A 106 0.33 13.82 6.05
N ASP A 107 -0.93 13.69 6.42
CA ASP A 107 -1.42 14.00 7.76
C ASP A 107 -1.84 12.71 8.47
N MET A 108 -1.15 12.38 9.57
CA MET A 108 -1.45 11.18 10.34
C MET A 108 -2.81 11.22 11.05
N TYR A 109 -3.44 12.40 11.13
CA TYR A 109 -4.77 12.59 11.73
C TYR A 109 -5.92 12.50 10.73
N GLU A 110 -5.64 12.41 9.44
CA GLU A 110 -6.64 12.21 8.40
C GLU A 110 -6.93 10.71 8.16
N MET A 111 -8.11 10.42 7.56
CA MET A 111 -8.51 9.06 7.20
C MET A 111 -7.88 8.66 5.87
N SER A 112 -6.57 8.32 5.90
CA SER A 112 -5.78 7.99 4.72
C SER A 112 -5.04 6.66 4.83
N ALA A 113 -4.51 6.16 3.71
CA ALA A 113 -3.78 4.90 3.64
C ALA A 113 -2.75 4.86 2.51
N ALA A 114 -1.77 3.96 2.67
CA ALA A 114 -0.82 3.55 1.65
C ALA A 114 -1.12 2.12 1.17
N HIS A 115 -1.13 1.90 -0.16
CA HIS A 115 -1.33 0.60 -0.77
C HIS A 115 -0.40 0.38 -1.96
N LYS A 116 0.10 -0.86 -2.12
CA LYS A 116 1.09 -1.18 -3.17
C LYS A 116 0.52 -1.04 -4.58
N SER A 117 -0.69 -1.53 -4.81
CA SER A 117 -1.22 -1.78 -6.16
C SER A 117 -2.46 -0.97 -6.54
N LEU A 118 -3.26 -0.50 -5.58
CA LEU A 118 -4.44 0.32 -5.90
C LEU A 118 -4.03 1.60 -6.65
N ARG A 119 -4.83 2.03 -7.62
CA ARG A 119 -4.66 3.36 -8.25
C ARG A 119 -4.92 4.45 -7.21
N ILE A 120 -4.08 5.47 -7.22
CA ILE A 120 -4.15 6.61 -6.29
C ILE A 120 -4.27 7.95 -7.06
N PRO A 121 -5.04 8.92 -6.53
CA PRO A 121 -5.89 8.80 -5.37
C PRO A 121 -7.05 7.84 -5.60
N GLY A 122 -7.51 7.20 -4.53
CA GLY A 122 -8.64 6.27 -4.57
C GLY A 122 -9.22 6.08 -3.17
N TYR A 123 -10.24 5.26 -3.04
CA TYR A 123 -10.89 5.01 -1.76
C TYR A 123 -11.02 3.52 -1.50
N ALA A 124 -10.97 3.15 -0.22
CA ALA A 124 -11.19 1.78 0.21
C ALA A 124 -11.94 1.75 1.54
N ARG A 125 -12.85 0.78 1.68
CA ARG A 125 -13.35 0.35 2.97
C ARG A 125 -12.38 -0.68 3.54
N VAL A 126 -11.90 -0.43 4.75
CA VAL A 126 -11.05 -1.36 5.50
C VAL A 126 -11.83 -1.88 6.68
N THR A 127 -11.98 -3.19 6.75
CA THR A 127 -12.69 -3.88 7.83
C THR A 127 -11.68 -4.67 8.67
N ASN A 128 -11.66 -4.42 9.97
CA ASN A 128 -10.88 -5.20 10.93
C ASN A 128 -11.63 -6.50 11.21
N LEU A 129 -11.04 -7.63 10.82
CA LEU A 129 -11.65 -8.95 10.91
C LEU A 129 -11.71 -9.50 12.34
N ASP A 130 -10.98 -8.89 13.28
CA ASP A 130 -10.94 -9.31 14.66
C ASP A 130 -12.06 -8.67 15.51
N ASN A 131 -12.56 -7.48 15.12
CA ASN A 131 -13.58 -6.77 15.89
C ASN A 131 -14.79 -6.29 15.06
N GLY A 132 -14.79 -6.54 13.74
CA GLY A 132 -15.87 -6.17 12.83
C GLY A 132 -16.00 -4.69 12.50
N ARG A 133 -15.13 -3.81 13.05
CA ARG A 133 -15.17 -2.37 12.75
C ARG A 133 -14.70 -2.11 11.32
N SER A 134 -15.31 -1.12 10.68
CA SER A 134 -14.91 -0.67 9.35
C SER A 134 -14.70 0.82 9.33
N VAL A 135 -13.81 1.27 8.46
CA VAL A 135 -13.56 2.68 8.14
C VAL A 135 -13.41 2.84 6.64
N VAL A 136 -13.76 4.01 6.12
CA VAL A 136 -13.43 4.40 4.76
C VAL A 136 -12.20 5.32 4.81
N VAL A 137 -11.19 4.96 4.01
CA VAL A 137 -9.94 5.71 3.90
C VAL A 137 -9.70 6.15 2.47
N ARG A 138 -9.00 7.28 2.31
CA ARG A 138 -8.48 7.72 1.03
C ARG A 138 -7.08 7.16 0.84
N VAL A 139 -6.88 6.36 -0.21
CA VAL A 139 -5.59 5.77 -0.57
C VAL A 139 -4.84 6.78 -1.43
N ASN A 140 -3.78 7.35 -0.91
CA ASN A 140 -3.01 8.41 -1.57
C ASN A 140 -1.48 8.18 -1.54
N ASP A 141 -1.04 7.03 -1.02
CA ASP A 141 0.38 6.71 -0.93
C ASP A 141 0.70 5.27 -1.38
N ARG A 142 2.01 5.00 -1.61
CA ARG A 142 2.57 3.69 -1.94
C ARG A 142 3.21 3.04 -0.73
N GLY A 143 3.04 1.76 -0.61
CA GLY A 143 3.48 0.89 0.47
C GLY A 143 2.35 -0.02 0.94
N PRO A 144 2.56 -0.80 1.97
CA PRO A 144 3.80 -1.02 2.74
C PRO A 144 4.86 -1.82 1.98
N PHE A 145 6.13 -1.51 2.21
CA PHE A 145 7.24 -2.23 1.55
C PHE A 145 7.99 -3.18 2.48
N HIS A 146 7.72 -3.13 3.78
CA HIS A 146 8.28 -4.06 4.76
C HIS A 146 7.32 -5.21 5.03
N GLY A 147 7.83 -6.44 4.95
CA GLY A 147 7.06 -7.67 5.20
C GLY A 147 5.89 -7.87 4.23
N ASP A 148 4.98 -8.77 4.60
CA ASP A 148 3.82 -9.17 3.78
C ASP A 148 2.55 -8.36 4.08
N ARG A 149 2.71 -7.15 4.58
CA ARG A 149 1.57 -6.28 4.88
C ARG A 149 0.84 -5.88 3.59
N LEU A 150 -0.48 -5.81 3.70
CA LEU A 150 -1.36 -5.43 2.61
C LEU A 150 -1.52 -3.91 2.48
N ILE A 151 -1.74 -3.24 3.60
CA ILE A 151 -2.07 -1.82 3.68
C ILE A 151 -1.48 -1.21 4.96
N ASP A 152 -1.04 0.04 4.87
CA ASP A 152 -0.72 0.84 6.06
C ASP A 152 -1.73 1.98 6.17
N LEU A 153 -2.39 2.07 7.33
CA LEU A 153 -3.35 3.14 7.62
C LEU A 153 -2.66 4.31 8.31
N SER A 154 -3.23 5.50 8.22
CA SER A 154 -2.86 6.60 9.09
C SER A 154 -3.08 6.24 10.56
N TYR A 155 -2.39 6.93 11.46
CA TYR A 155 -2.58 6.77 12.91
C TYR A 155 -4.05 6.89 13.32
N ALA A 156 -4.75 7.92 12.82
CA ALA A 156 -6.15 8.16 13.13
C ALA A 156 -7.06 7.02 12.64
N ALA A 157 -6.86 6.56 11.41
CA ALA A 157 -7.64 5.46 10.84
C ALA A 157 -7.42 4.15 11.61
N ALA A 158 -6.17 3.84 11.98
CA ALA A 158 -5.86 2.64 12.78
C ALA A 158 -6.47 2.72 14.20
N LYS A 159 -6.48 3.92 14.80
CA LYS A 159 -7.09 4.14 16.10
C LYS A 159 -8.61 3.97 16.05
N LYS A 160 -9.28 4.56 15.05
CA LYS A 160 -10.72 4.40 14.83
C LYS A 160 -11.09 2.94 14.55
N LEU A 161 -10.27 2.22 13.78
CA LEU A 161 -10.45 0.80 13.47
C LEU A 161 -10.13 -0.12 14.66
N GLY A 162 -9.53 0.42 15.74
CA GLY A 162 -9.35 -0.25 17.02
C GLY A 162 -8.16 -1.21 17.10
N TYR A 163 -7.07 -0.96 16.34
CA TYR A 163 -5.88 -1.81 16.43
C TYR A 163 -4.57 -1.04 16.60
N GLN A 164 -4.60 0.29 16.66
CA GLN A 164 -3.39 1.13 16.74
C GLN A 164 -2.44 0.66 17.85
N GLY A 165 -2.95 0.36 19.04
CA GLY A 165 -2.13 -0.09 20.19
C GLY A 165 -1.48 -1.47 19.99
N ARG A 166 -2.03 -2.33 19.13
CA ARG A 166 -1.44 -3.64 18.77
C ARG A 166 -0.43 -3.53 17.61
N GLY A 167 -0.38 -2.40 16.93
CA GLY A 167 0.48 -2.15 15.78
C GLY A 167 -0.03 -2.76 14.47
N THR A 168 -0.67 -3.93 14.51
CA THR A 168 -1.18 -4.64 13.32
C THR A 168 -2.56 -5.25 13.56
N ALA A 169 -3.30 -5.51 12.47
CA ALA A 169 -4.56 -6.25 12.49
C ALA A 169 -4.76 -7.04 11.20
N ARG A 170 -5.58 -8.09 11.27
CA ARG A 170 -6.11 -8.77 10.09
C ARG A 170 -7.25 -7.93 9.53
N VAL A 171 -7.17 -7.60 8.26
CA VAL A 171 -8.16 -6.73 7.62
C VAL A 171 -8.64 -7.31 6.29
N GLU A 172 -9.84 -6.88 5.89
CA GLU A 172 -10.29 -6.93 4.51
C GLU A 172 -10.27 -5.51 3.94
N VAL A 173 -9.66 -5.36 2.78
CA VAL A 173 -9.60 -4.11 2.01
C VAL A 173 -10.46 -4.27 0.78
N ALA A 174 -11.52 -3.49 0.67
CA ALA A 174 -12.44 -3.47 -0.46
C ALA A 174 -12.40 -2.07 -1.12
N ALA A 175 -12.03 -2.00 -2.38
CA ALA A 175 -11.94 -0.72 -3.07
C ALA A 175 -13.34 -0.13 -3.32
N ILE A 176 -13.43 1.19 -3.20
CA ILE A 176 -14.59 1.99 -3.58
C ILE A 176 -14.23 2.71 -4.87
N THR A 177 -14.98 2.43 -5.93
CA THR A 177 -14.87 3.14 -7.20
C THR A 177 -15.97 4.17 -7.28
N VAL A 178 -15.58 5.41 -7.60
CA VAL A 178 -16.54 6.52 -7.83
C VAL A 178 -16.44 6.92 -9.28
N ASN A 179 -17.55 6.88 -9.97
CA ASN A 179 -17.67 7.25 -11.38
C ASN A 179 -17.88 8.76 -11.55
N ARG A 180 -17.69 9.28 -12.77
CA ARG A 180 -17.89 10.71 -13.09
C ARG A 180 -19.32 11.20 -12.86
N ASP A 181 -20.30 10.32 -12.97
CA ASP A 181 -21.72 10.60 -12.71
C ASP A 181 -22.09 10.57 -11.22
N GLY A 182 -21.10 10.31 -10.35
CA GLY A 182 -21.29 10.20 -8.90
C GLY A 182 -21.74 8.82 -8.43
N SER A 183 -22.03 7.88 -9.33
CA SER A 183 -22.33 6.51 -8.92
C SER A 183 -21.10 5.83 -8.28
N MET A 184 -21.35 4.96 -7.32
CA MET A 184 -20.29 4.29 -6.57
C MET A 184 -20.47 2.79 -6.56
N THR A 185 -19.34 2.07 -6.58
CA THR A 185 -19.29 0.63 -6.30
C THR A 185 -18.38 0.35 -5.13
N LEU A 186 -18.68 -0.72 -4.40
CA LEU A 186 -17.82 -1.32 -3.39
C LEU A 186 -17.50 -2.74 -3.85
N ALA A 187 -16.23 -3.01 -4.09
CA ALA A 187 -15.80 -4.31 -4.60
C ALA A 187 -16.55 -4.72 -5.89
N GLY A 188 -16.77 -3.78 -6.81
CA GLY A 188 -17.48 -4.01 -8.07
C GLY A 188 -19.01 -4.19 -7.95
N LYS A 189 -19.59 -4.05 -6.76
CA LYS A 189 -21.04 -4.10 -6.52
C LYS A 189 -21.56 -2.71 -6.19
N PRO A 190 -22.83 -2.39 -6.46
CA PRO A 190 -23.40 -1.12 -6.05
C PRO A 190 -23.08 -0.78 -4.61
N PHE A 191 -22.65 0.46 -4.36
CA PHE A 191 -22.32 0.89 -3.01
C PHE A 191 -23.60 0.89 -2.16
N PRO A 192 -23.60 0.26 -0.96
CA PRO A 192 -24.78 0.27 -0.12
C PRO A 192 -25.14 1.68 0.30
N GLU A 193 -26.40 2.06 0.16
CA GLU A 193 -26.89 3.32 0.70
C GLU A 193 -26.63 3.40 2.20
N SER A 194 -26.30 4.60 2.69
CA SER A 194 -25.93 4.85 4.08
C SER A 194 -26.92 4.21 5.06
N GLY A 195 -26.47 3.23 5.85
CA GLY A 195 -27.27 2.63 6.91
C GLY A 195 -27.45 1.12 6.86
N ALA A 196 -27.06 0.44 5.78
CA ALA A 196 -27.10 -1.02 5.75
C ALA A 196 -25.93 -1.55 6.63
N PRO A 197 -26.23 -2.37 7.70
CA PRO A 197 -25.21 -3.04 8.46
C PRO A 197 -24.37 -3.91 7.53
N VAL A 198 -23.06 -3.86 7.69
CA VAL A 198 -22.19 -4.85 7.02
C VAL A 198 -22.59 -6.20 7.56
N ASP A 199 -23.07 -7.07 6.67
CA ASP A 199 -23.54 -8.41 7.03
C ASP A 199 -22.39 -9.18 7.69
N ALA A 200 -22.37 -9.19 9.03
CA ALA A 200 -21.34 -9.86 9.84
C ALA A 200 -21.37 -11.39 9.62
N GLU A 201 -22.46 -11.90 9.08
CA GLU A 201 -22.65 -13.31 8.74
C GLU A 201 -21.79 -13.71 7.53
N ARG A 202 -21.56 -12.79 6.60
CA ARG A 202 -20.69 -13.01 5.43
C ARG A 202 -19.20 -13.09 5.76
N LEU A 203 -18.80 -12.67 6.95
CA LEU A 203 -17.43 -12.77 7.44
C LEU A 203 -17.10 -14.16 7.99
N LYS A 204 -18.12 -15.00 8.24
CA LYS A 204 -17.97 -16.31 8.91
C LYS A 204 -17.81 -17.47 7.93
N ASP A 205 -18.19 -17.32 6.66
CA ASP A 205 -18.14 -18.44 5.71
C ASP A 205 -17.75 -17.98 4.31
N PRO A 206 -16.57 -18.36 3.79
CA PRO A 206 -16.27 -18.24 2.37
C PRO A 206 -17.08 -19.32 1.66
N GLY A 207 -18.25 -18.94 1.11
CA GLY A 207 -19.10 -19.84 0.35
C GLY A 207 -18.32 -20.66 -0.68
N PRO A 208 -18.79 -21.87 -1.06
CA PRO A 208 -18.11 -22.76 -1.98
C PRO A 208 -18.04 -22.10 -3.37
N GLY A 209 -16.87 -21.60 -3.75
CA GLY A 209 -16.63 -20.98 -5.06
C GLY A 209 -15.54 -19.94 -5.12
N SER A 210 -14.98 -19.49 -4.02
CA SER A 210 -13.75 -18.67 -4.04
C SER A 210 -12.54 -19.60 -3.83
N GLU A 211 -12.04 -20.20 -4.90
CA GLU A 211 -10.70 -20.77 -4.86
C GLU A 211 -9.73 -19.63 -4.57
N ALA A 212 -9.31 -19.54 -3.32
CA ALA A 212 -8.17 -18.76 -2.94
C ALA A 212 -6.96 -19.38 -3.62
N LEU A 213 -6.43 -18.72 -4.63
CA LEU A 213 -5.18 -19.11 -5.27
C LEU A 213 -4.05 -18.94 -4.24
N PHE A 214 -3.82 -19.98 -3.43
CA PHE A 214 -2.64 -20.07 -2.57
C PHE A 214 -1.45 -20.42 -3.47
N VAL A 215 -0.68 -19.41 -3.87
CA VAL A 215 0.67 -19.65 -4.36
C VAL A 215 1.52 -20.03 -3.15
N GLN A 216 1.69 -21.30 -2.94
CA GLN A 216 2.61 -21.86 -1.97
C GLN A 216 4.04 -21.59 -2.44
N LEU A 217 4.66 -20.51 -1.94
CA LEU A 217 6.09 -20.29 -2.11
C LEU A 217 6.81 -21.28 -1.20
N GLY A 218 7.44 -22.27 -1.83
CA GLY A 218 8.20 -23.32 -1.16
C GLY A 218 9.25 -22.74 -0.22
N ALA A 219 9.33 -23.35 0.96
CA ALA A 219 10.41 -23.16 1.90
C ALA A 219 11.71 -23.69 1.26
N PHE A 220 12.69 -22.82 1.10
CA PHE A 220 14.08 -23.27 0.92
C PHE A 220 14.75 -23.26 2.30
N SER A 221 14.94 -24.47 2.82
CA SER A 221 15.90 -24.72 3.91
C SER A 221 17.30 -24.83 3.26
N GLN A 222 18.19 -24.04 3.69
CA GLN A 222 19.62 -24.18 4.11
C GLN A 222 20.30 -22.85 4.03
#